data_21d1b802097fd0c42915c56fbf66a136
#
_entry.id   21d1b802097fd0c42915c56fbf66a136
#
_cell.length_a   1.000
_cell.length_b   1.000
_cell.length_c   1.000
_cell.angle_alpha   90.00
_cell.angle_beta   90.00
_cell.angle_gamma   90.00
#
_symmetry.space_group_name_H-M   'P 1'
#
loop_
_entity.id
_entity.type
_entity.pdbx_description
1 polymer ?
#
loop_
_entity_poly.entity_id
_entity_poly.type
_entity_poly.pdbx_seq_one_letter_code
_entity_poly.pdbx_strand_id
1 'polypeptide(L)'
;MSDAKKYDVVIVGAGPGGIYAAYELADKNLNIAVFEAGHPLNKRKCPIDGKKIKSCINCKTCSIMSGFGGAGAFSDGKYNITNDFGGSLHEHIGKQPALELMRYVDDINMRYGGQGTKMYSTAGTKFSKICLQNKLNLLNAQVRHLGTDKNYVVLENLYDELKNKVDFYFDTPVTGIDKIEKGFLITAKGEEYFCDKCIVSVGRSGSKWMESVCKHLDIPTMSNRVDIGVRVELDAEIFEHLTDELYESKIVYRTEKFEDKVRTFCMNPRGIVVNENTNGIVTVNGHSFEGDDKKTGNTNFALLVSKHFSEPFKDSNGYGESIARLSNMLGGGVIVQRFGDLVRGRRSTEKRIEEGLVTPTLSATPGDLSLVLPKRILDGIIEMIYALDKVAPGTANDDTLLYGVEVKFYNMEVEIDNNLETKHKGLYIIGDGSGVTHSLSHASASGIFVARKILGE
;
A
#
# COMPACT_ATOMS: atom_id res chain seq x y z
N MET A 1 -5.69 6.66 -42.54
CA MET A 1 -5.18 6.34 -41.18
C MET A 1 -4.39 7.54 -40.74
N SER A 2 -4.86 8.27 -39.72
CA SER A 2 -4.26 9.51 -39.24
C SER A 2 -2.82 9.27 -38.76
N ASP A 3 -2.00 10.33 -38.67
CA ASP A 3 -0.61 10.36 -38.19
C ASP A 3 -0.46 9.93 -36.71
N ALA A 4 -1.03 8.79 -36.33
CA ALA A 4 -0.93 8.28 -34.98
C ALA A 4 0.52 7.89 -34.68
N LYS A 5 1.07 8.42 -33.60
CA LYS A 5 2.44 8.10 -33.16
C LYS A 5 2.57 6.62 -32.86
N LYS A 6 3.68 6.02 -33.30
CA LYS A 6 3.98 4.62 -33.08
C LYS A 6 5.14 4.47 -32.09
N TYR A 7 4.95 3.57 -31.11
CA TYR A 7 5.92 3.18 -30.10
C TYR A 7 6.16 1.67 -30.13
N ASP A 8 7.35 1.25 -29.73
CA ASP A 8 7.64 -0.17 -29.48
C ASP A 8 6.96 -0.61 -28.17
N VAL A 9 7.01 0.24 -27.14
CA VAL A 9 6.41 -0.04 -25.83
C VAL A 9 5.66 1.21 -25.34
N VAL A 10 4.41 1.02 -24.93
CA VAL A 10 3.65 2.00 -24.15
C VAL A 10 3.49 1.51 -22.72
N ILE A 11 3.79 2.38 -21.76
CA ILE A 11 3.60 2.16 -20.32
C ILE A 11 2.47 3.09 -19.84
N VAL A 12 1.44 2.52 -19.23
CA VAL A 12 0.32 3.26 -18.65
C VAL A 12 0.47 3.34 -17.14
N GLY A 13 0.81 4.51 -16.64
CA GLY A 13 1.08 4.81 -15.23
C GLY A 13 2.56 4.98 -14.93
N ALA A 14 2.93 6.14 -14.36
CA ALA A 14 4.26 6.48 -13.88
C ALA A 14 4.42 6.26 -12.37
N GLY A 15 3.80 5.23 -11.83
CA GLY A 15 4.08 4.71 -10.49
C GLY A 15 5.37 3.87 -10.46
N PRO A 16 5.74 3.28 -9.31
CA PRO A 16 6.98 2.50 -9.19
C PRO A 16 7.15 1.44 -10.28
N GLY A 17 6.13 0.65 -10.57
CA GLY A 17 6.22 -0.37 -11.62
C GLY A 17 6.54 0.20 -13.00
N GLY A 18 5.85 1.29 -13.40
CA GLY A 18 6.06 1.91 -14.70
C GLY A 18 7.41 2.61 -14.82
N ILE A 19 7.87 3.29 -13.76
CA ILE A 19 9.18 3.97 -13.74
C ILE A 19 10.32 2.96 -13.89
N TYR A 20 10.28 1.86 -13.13
CA TYR A 20 11.35 0.84 -13.17
C TYR A 20 11.30 0.01 -14.46
N ALA A 21 10.10 -0.18 -15.06
CA ALA A 21 10.00 -0.76 -16.39
C ALA A 21 10.63 0.19 -17.45
N ALA A 22 10.31 1.48 -17.40
CA ALA A 22 10.91 2.48 -18.27
C ALA A 22 12.44 2.55 -18.10
N TYR A 23 12.93 2.48 -16.85
CA TYR A 23 14.36 2.50 -16.56
C TYR A 23 15.11 1.32 -17.21
N GLU A 24 14.58 0.13 -17.10
CA GLU A 24 15.21 -1.08 -17.65
C GLU A 24 15.19 -1.11 -19.19
N LEU A 25 14.19 -0.47 -19.82
CA LEU A 25 14.04 -0.41 -21.28
C LEU A 25 14.76 0.79 -21.92
N ALA A 26 15.05 1.88 -21.19
CA ALA A 26 15.42 3.17 -21.75
C ALA A 26 16.68 3.16 -22.65
N ASP A 27 17.66 2.32 -22.37
CA ASP A 27 18.92 2.25 -23.11
C ASP A 27 18.98 1.10 -24.13
N LYS A 28 17.81 0.57 -24.55
CA LYS A 28 17.70 -0.61 -25.41
C LYS A 28 17.28 -0.32 -26.85
N ASN A 29 17.44 0.92 -27.29
CA ASN A 29 17.09 1.39 -28.64
C ASN A 29 15.63 1.12 -29.03
N LEU A 30 14.71 1.36 -28.06
CA LEU A 30 13.27 1.25 -28.21
C LEU A 30 12.62 2.62 -28.10
N ASN A 31 11.57 2.86 -28.89
CA ASN A 31 10.70 4.03 -28.75
C ASN A 31 9.68 3.75 -27.64
N ILE A 32 9.78 4.44 -26.52
CA ILE A 32 8.98 4.20 -25.31
C ILE A 32 8.17 5.44 -24.99
N ALA A 33 6.87 5.26 -24.71
CA ALA A 33 6.02 6.29 -24.14
C ALA A 33 5.49 5.88 -22.77
N VAL A 34 5.45 6.84 -21.84
CA VAL A 34 4.81 6.68 -20.52
C VAL A 34 3.66 7.67 -20.41
N PHE A 35 2.45 7.17 -20.23
CA PHE A 35 1.25 7.96 -20.00
C PHE A 35 0.91 7.99 -18.52
N GLU A 36 0.82 9.18 -17.95
CA GLU A 36 0.48 9.41 -16.54
C GLU A 36 -0.71 10.37 -16.44
N ALA A 37 -1.70 9.95 -15.63
CA ALA A 37 -2.91 10.73 -15.42
C ALA A 37 -2.70 12.00 -14.60
N GLY A 38 -1.66 12.01 -13.75
CA GLY A 38 -1.31 13.12 -12.88
C GLY A 38 -0.10 13.91 -13.35
N HIS A 39 0.34 14.81 -12.47
CA HIS A 39 1.39 15.80 -12.77
C HIS A 39 2.81 15.21 -12.72
N PRO A 40 3.80 15.86 -13.40
CA PRO A 40 5.21 15.60 -13.15
C PRO A 40 5.56 15.91 -11.68
N LEU A 41 6.62 15.29 -11.16
CA LEU A 41 6.95 15.28 -9.72
C LEU A 41 6.98 16.68 -9.10
N ASN A 42 7.64 17.62 -9.75
CA ASN A 42 7.80 19.01 -9.30
C ASN A 42 6.51 19.85 -9.29
N LYS A 43 5.44 19.40 -9.96
CA LYS A 43 4.13 20.07 -9.98
C LYS A 43 3.10 19.38 -9.06
N ARG A 44 3.46 18.27 -8.43
CA ARG A 44 2.58 17.56 -7.51
C ARG A 44 2.48 18.30 -6.19
N LYS A 45 1.33 18.92 -5.93
CA LYS A 45 1.07 19.65 -4.69
C LYS A 45 -0.39 19.43 -4.26
N CYS A 46 -0.58 19.02 -3.02
CA CYS A 46 -1.91 18.98 -2.42
C CYS A 46 -2.37 20.41 -2.10
N PRO A 47 -3.60 20.80 -2.44
CA PRO A 47 -4.11 22.14 -2.14
C PRO A 47 -4.39 22.37 -0.63
N ILE A 48 -4.41 21.33 0.20
CA ILE A 48 -4.57 21.47 1.65
C ILE A 48 -3.35 22.23 2.20
N ASP A 49 -3.58 23.40 2.78
CA ASP A 49 -2.58 24.30 3.35
C ASP A 49 -2.73 24.48 4.88
N GLY A 50 -3.72 23.83 5.47
CA GLY A 50 -4.04 23.93 6.90
C GLY A 50 -4.61 25.28 7.33
N LYS A 51 -4.66 26.29 6.44
CA LYS A 51 -5.13 27.64 6.71
C LYS A 51 -6.46 27.91 6.00
N LYS A 52 -6.43 28.00 4.67
CA LYS A 52 -7.61 28.25 3.82
C LYS A 52 -8.33 26.95 3.49
N ILE A 53 -7.60 25.92 3.14
CA ILE A 53 -8.12 24.60 2.78
C ILE A 53 -7.67 23.61 3.87
N LYS A 54 -8.59 23.28 4.77
CA LYS A 54 -8.30 22.43 5.95
C LYS A 54 -8.61 20.95 5.73
N SER A 55 -9.42 20.63 4.72
CA SER A 55 -9.85 19.25 4.43
C SER A 55 -9.76 18.95 2.95
N CYS A 56 -9.81 17.66 2.60
CA CYS A 56 -9.72 17.19 1.22
C CYS A 56 -10.88 17.76 0.37
N ILE A 57 -10.54 18.36 -0.78
CA ILE A 57 -11.50 18.94 -1.73
C ILE A 57 -11.89 17.99 -2.86
N ASN A 58 -11.47 16.71 -2.78
CA ASN A 58 -11.74 15.67 -3.77
C ASN A 58 -11.34 16.08 -5.21
N CYS A 59 -10.08 16.45 -5.40
CA CYS A 59 -9.54 16.83 -6.71
C CYS A 59 -9.83 15.74 -7.75
N LYS A 60 -10.16 16.13 -9.00
CA LYS A 60 -10.39 15.20 -10.12
C LYS A 60 -9.22 14.22 -10.32
N THR A 61 -7.99 14.72 -10.19
CA THR A 61 -6.77 13.92 -10.12
C THR A 61 -6.04 14.31 -8.84
N CYS A 62 -5.90 13.37 -7.92
CA CYS A 62 -5.29 13.62 -6.62
C CYS A 62 -3.77 13.70 -6.75
N SER A 63 -3.16 14.87 -6.49
CA SER A 63 -1.71 15.05 -6.57
C SER A 63 -0.90 14.21 -5.57
N ILE A 64 -1.53 13.69 -4.52
CA ILE A 64 -0.86 12.75 -3.58
C ILE A 64 -0.85 11.33 -4.14
N MET A 65 -1.93 10.90 -4.79
CA MET A 65 -2.10 9.52 -5.24
C MET A 65 -1.62 9.29 -6.68
N SER A 66 -1.66 10.32 -7.54
CA SER A 66 -1.38 10.23 -8.98
C SER A 66 -0.30 11.24 -9.39
N GLY A 67 0.45 10.90 -10.44
CA GLY A 67 1.60 11.63 -10.95
C GLY A 67 2.88 10.80 -10.89
N PHE A 68 3.99 11.36 -11.33
CA PHE A 68 5.28 10.67 -11.33
C PHE A 68 5.65 10.16 -9.92
N GLY A 69 5.98 8.89 -9.80
CA GLY A 69 6.21 8.19 -8.54
C GLY A 69 4.94 7.59 -7.91
N GLY A 70 3.74 7.85 -8.47
CA GLY A 70 2.47 7.35 -7.94
C GLY A 70 2.21 7.78 -6.49
N ALA A 71 1.45 7.01 -5.74
CA ALA A 71 1.24 7.22 -4.30
C ALA A 71 2.53 7.07 -3.48
N GLY A 72 3.52 6.36 -4.03
CA GLY A 72 4.84 6.14 -3.42
C GLY A 72 5.66 7.41 -3.23
N ALA A 73 5.48 8.43 -4.09
CA ALA A 73 6.31 9.64 -4.07
C ALA A 73 6.24 10.44 -2.75
N PHE A 74 5.10 10.39 -2.07
CA PHE A 74 4.87 11.08 -0.79
C PHE A 74 4.71 10.12 0.38
N SER A 75 5.09 8.87 0.18
CA SER A 75 5.19 7.89 1.26
C SER A 75 6.50 8.06 2.02
N ASP A 76 6.66 7.34 3.12
CA ASP A 76 7.90 7.27 3.87
C ASP A 76 9.01 6.44 3.20
N GLY A 77 8.81 6.01 1.96
CA GLY A 77 9.83 5.33 1.15
C GLY A 77 10.32 4.02 1.75
N LYS A 78 9.41 3.19 2.25
CA LYS A 78 9.73 1.84 2.74
C LYS A 78 9.82 0.84 1.60
N TYR A 79 11.01 0.38 1.30
CA TYR A 79 11.27 -0.69 0.35
C TYR A 79 11.50 -2.00 1.07
N ASN A 80 10.54 -2.91 0.98
CA ASN A 80 10.55 -4.20 1.66
C ASN A 80 11.09 -5.28 0.73
N ILE A 81 12.18 -5.93 1.11
CA ILE A 81 12.78 -7.06 0.38
C ILE A 81 12.34 -8.33 1.09
N THR A 82 11.24 -8.91 0.62
CA THR A 82 10.62 -10.08 1.24
C THR A 82 9.57 -10.69 0.31
N ASN A 83 9.30 -11.99 0.47
CA ASN A 83 8.15 -12.67 -0.14
C ASN A 83 7.00 -12.90 0.86
N ASP A 84 7.16 -12.52 2.13
CA ASP A 84 6.18 -12.83 3.18
C ASP A 84 5.02 -11.83 3.21
N PHE A 85 5.23 -10.65 2.60
CA PHE A 85 4.20 -9.60 2.47
C PHE A 85 4.55 -8.61 1.36
N GLY A 86 3.59 -7.77 0.97
CA GLY A 86 3.77 -6.73 -0.06
C GLY A 86 3.38 -7.19 -1.47
N GLY A 87 2.93 -8.42 -1.62
CA GLY A 87 2.44 -8.98 -2.87
C GLY A 87 2.71 -10.45 -3.03
N SER A 88 2.19 -11.04 -4.10
CA SER A 88 2.34 -12.44 -4.49
C SER A 88 3.22 -12.61 -5.75
N LEU A 89 4.05 -11.63 -6.08
CA LEU A 89 4.93 -11.68 -7.27
C LEU A 89 5.73 -13.00 -7.36
N HIS A 90 6.17 -13.51 -6.20
CA HIS A 90 6.94 -14.75 -6.12
C HIS A 90 6.16 -16.02 -6.54
N GLU A 91 4.82 -15.97 -6.56
CA GLU A 91 3.98 -17.07 -7.03
C GLU A 91 4.03 -17.20 -8.55
N HIS A 92 4.27 -16.09 -9.26
CA HIS A 92 4.42 -16.06 -10.71
C HIS A 92 5.86 -16.32 -11.17
N ILE A 93 6.84 -15.68 -10.53
CA ILE A 93 8.23 -15.68 -11.03
C ILE A 93 9.21 -16.51 -10.20
N GLY A 94 8.74 -17.07 -9.07
CA GLY A 94 9.57 -17.81 -8.11
C GLY A 94 10.13 -16.94 -6.99
N LYS A 95 10.38 -17.57 -5.83
CA LYS A 95 10.78 -16.84 -4.61
C LYS A 95 12.16 -16.17 -4.74
N GLN A 96 13.13 -16.88 -5.26
CA GLN A 96 14.50 -16.37 -5.36
C GLN A 96 14.62 -15.24 -6.41
N PRO A 97 14.08 -15.38 -7.64
CA PRO A 97 14.07 -14.29 -8.61
C PRO A 97 13.35 -13.03 -8.10
N ALA A 98 12.24 -13.18 -7.39
CA ALA A 98 11.53 -12.03 -6.82
C ALA A 98 12.41 -11.25 -5.81
N LEU A 99 13.12 -11.94 -4.91
CA LEU A 99 14.04 -11.30 -3.97
C LEU A 99 15.23 -10.65 -4.66
N GLU A 100 15.78 -11.26 -5.69
CA GLU A 100 16.89 -10.70 -6.47
C GLU A 100 16.49 -9.41 -7.18
N LEU A 101 15.30 -9.37 -7.77
CA LEU A 101 14.78 -8.17 -8.40
C LEU A 101 14.51 -7.06 -7.37
N MET A 102 14.00 -7.38 -6.18
CA MET A 102 13.80 -6.38 -5.12
C MET A 102 15.15 -5.81 -4.62
N ARG A 103 16.21 -6.64 -4.54
CA ARG A 103 17.57 -6.15 -4.21
C ARG A 103 18.11 -5.26 -5.32
N TYR A 104 17.90 -5.62 -6.56
CA TYR A 104 18.28 -4.79 -7.71
C TYR A 104 17.56 -3.43 -7.69
N VAL A 105 16.29 -3.40 -7.30
CA VAL A 105 15.56 -2.14 -7.06
C VAL A 105 16.24 -1.33 -5.94
N ASP A 106 16.65 -1.95 -4.85
CA ASP A 106 17.38 -1.26 -3.77
C ASP A 106 18.71 -0.69 -4.26
N ASP A 107 19.46 -1.43 -5.06
CA ASP A 107 20.71 -0.98 -5.67
C ASP A 107 20.51 0.22 -6.60
N ILE A 108 19.43 0.26 -7.36
CA ILE A 108 19.04 1.42 -8.16
C ILE A 108 18.75 2.62 -7.24
N ASN A 109 17.93 2.44 -6.19
CA ASN A 109 17.63 3.49 -5.24
C ASN A 109 18.91 4.07 -4.61
N MET A 110 19.86 3.21 -4.24
CA MET A 110 21.13 3.66 -3.68
C MET A 110 21.94 4.50 -4.67
N ARG A 111 21.96 4.12 -5.95
CA ARG A 111 22.65 4.90 -7.01
C ARG A 111 22.05 6.27 -7.24
N TYR A 112 20.73 6.39 -7.09
CA TYR A 112 20.00 7.63 -7.40
C TYR A 112 19.67 8.48 -6.16
N GLY A 113 20.33 8.30 -5.03
CA GLY A 113 20.25 9.21 -3.88
C GLY A 113 19.88 8.57 -2.54
N GLY A 114 19.69 7.25 -2.50
CA GLY A 114 19.37 6.53 -1.28
C GLY A 114 20.54 6.29 -0.32
N GLN A 115 21.78 6.68 -0.68
CA GLN A 115 22.96 6.40 0.13
C GLN A 115 22.83 6.94 1.56
N GLY A 116 23.44 6.22 2.50
CA GLY A 116 23.45 6.59 3.90
C GLY A 116 22.16 6.23 4.66
N THR A 117 21.19 5.55 4.02
CA THR A 117 20.01 5.04 4.74
C THR A 117 20.26 3.66 5.32
N LYS A 118 19.67 3.41 6.50
CA LYS A 118 19.80 2.13 7.20
C LYS A 118 18.95 1.06 6.56
N MET A 119 19.51 -0.15 6.42
CA MET A 119 18.76 -1.38 6.14
C MET A 119 18.44 -2.07 7.46
N TYR A 120 17.17 -2.21 7.76
CA TYR A 120 16.70 -3.01 8.89
C TYR A 120 16.50 -4.46 8.44
N SER A 121 16.71 -5.42 9.36
CA SER A 121 16.56 -6.84 9.02
C SER A 121 16.03 -7.62 10.20
N THR A 122 15.13 -8.55 9.93
CA THR A 122 14.65 -9.52 10.93
C THR A 122 15.59 -10.73 11.04
N ALA A 123 16.62 -10.83 10.20
CA ALA A 123 17.54 -11.95 10.23
C ALA A 123 18.39 -11.93 11.52
N GLY A 124 18.37 -13.05 12.24
CA GLY A 124 19.17 -13.21 13.47
C GLY A 124 18.62 -12.50 14.70
N THR A 125 17.46 -11.83 14.62
CA THR A 125 16.83 -11.19 15.77
C THR A 125 16.36 -12.19 16.82
N LYS A 126 16.55 -11.87 18.10
CA LYS A 126 15.99 -12.66 19.22
C LYS A 126 14.45 -12.71 19.19
N PHE A 127 13.81 -11.70 18.60
CA PHE A 127 12.35 -11.59 18.58
C PHE A 127 11.68 -12.67 17.77
N SER A 128 12.33 -13.23 16.75
CA SER A 128 11.80 -14.41 16.02
C SER A 128 11.53 -15.58 16.95
N LYS A 129 12.50 -15.89 17.84
CA LYS A 129 12.35 -16.95 18.84
C LYS A 129 11.27 -16.63 19.88
N ILE A 130 11.26 -15.40 20.38
CA ILE A 130 10.26 -14.95 21.38
C ILE A 130 8.85 -15.04 20.80
N CYS A 131 8.65 -14.58 19.56
CA CYS A 131 7.38 -14.70 18.84
C CYS A 131 6.93 -16.16 18.74
N LEU A 132 7.81 -17.05 18.23
CA LEU A 132 7.49 -18.47 18.05
C LEU A 132 7.10 -19.15 19.38
N GLN A 133 7.78 -18.82 20.48
CA GLN A 133 7.44 -19.35 21.81
C GLN A 133 6.05 -18.94 22.29
N ASN A 134 5.50 -17.86 21.73
CA ASN A 134 4.18 -17.31 22.08
C ASN A 134 3.14 -17.49 20.96
N LYS A 135 3.31 -18.47 20.05
CA LYS A 135 2.41 -18.76 18.92
C LYS A 135 2.26 -17.60 17.93
N LEU A 136 3.21 -16.68 17.94
CA LEU A 136 3.33 -15.57 17.00
C LEU A 136 4.38 -15.91 15.95
N ASN A 137 4.23 -15.35 14.75
CA ASN A 137 5.22 -15.48 13.68
C ASN A 137 5.68 -14.09 13.25
N LEU A 138 6.95 -13.77 13.51
CA LEU A 138 7.59 -12.57 12.96
C LEU A 138 7.95 -12.87 11.51
N LEU A 139 7.39 -12.09 10.57
CA LEU A 139 7.67 -12.26 9.14
C LEU A 139 9.08 -11.80 8.80
N ASN A 140 9.74 -12.56 7.92
CA ASN A 140 11.10 -12.25 7.50
C ASN A 140 11.10 -11.10 6.49
N ALA A 141 11.91 -10.09 6.74
CA ALA A 141 12.09 -8.97 5.82
C ALA A 141 13.43 -8.29 6.00
N GLN A 142 13.94 -7.71 4.92
CA GLN A 142 14.87 -6.60 4.94
C GLN A 142 14.09 -5.35 4.52
N VAL A 143 14.24 -4.26 5.24
CA VAL A 143 13.48 -3.03 5.00
C VAL A 143 14.43 -1.86 4.86
N ARG A 144 14.45 -1.25 3.66
CA ARG A 144 15.11 0.03 3.45
C ARG A 144 14.11 1.14 3.72
N HIS A 145 14.39 1.99 4.70
CA HIS A 145 13.61 3.18 4.97
C HIS A 145 14.35 4.40 4.42
N LEU A 146 13.86 4.94 3.31
CA LEU A 146 14.44 6.13 2.68
C LEU A 146 14.01 7.42 3.37
N GLY A 147 12.83 7.43 3.96
CA GLY A 147 12.12 8.64 4.33
C GLY A 147 11.55 9.38 3.12
N THR A 148 10.61 10.28 3.36
CA THR A 148 9.91 11.00 2.28
C THR A 148 10.89 11.86 1.46
N ASP A 149 11.84 12.53 2.11
CA ASP A 149 12.76 13.47 1.44
C ASP A 149 13.71 12.75 0.50
N LYS A 150 14.39 11.68 0.96
CA LYS A 150 15.30 10.93 0.10
C LYS A 150 14.56 10.13 -0.97
N ASN A 151 13.38 9.63 -0.67
CA ASN A 151 12.53 8.99 -1.66
C ASN A 151 12.16 9.95 -2.80
N TYR A 152 11.88 11.21 -2.46
CA TYR A 152 11.67 12.27 -3.45
C TYR A 152 12.92 12.50 -4.32
N VAL A 153 14.10 12.61 -3.71
CA VAL A 153 15.38 12.79 -4.43
C VAL A 153 15.66 11.61 -5.37
N VAL A 154 15.43 10.38 -4.94
CA VAL A 154 15.59 9.19 -5.80
C VAL A 154 14.67 9.27 -7.03
N LEU A 155 13.41 9.64 -6.83
CA LEU A 155 12.46 9.78 -7.94
C LEU A 155 12.81 10.93 -8.88
N GLU A 156 13.29 12.06 -8.37
CA GLU A 156 13.73 13.20 -9.17
C GLU A 156 14.93 12.82 -10.04
N ASN A 157 15.93 12.17 -9.47
CA ASN A 157 17.11 11.71 -10.20
C ASN A 157 16.76 10.63 -11.25
N LEU A 158 15.84 9.72 -10.95
CA LEU A 158 15.33 8.76 -11.94
C LEU A 158 14.58 9.45 -13.08
N TYR A 159 13.79 10.49 -12.78
CA TYR A 159 13.14 11.28 -13.82
C TYR A 159 14.15 11.99 -14.70
N ASP A 160 15.18 12.60 -14.12
CA ASP A 160 16.23 13.29 -14.86
C ASP A 160 17.01 12.36 -15.79
N GLU A 161 17.24 11.12 -15.36
CA GLU A 161 17.83 10.04 -16.18
C GLU A 161 16.95 9.65 -17.37
N LEU A 162 15.63 9.59 -17.16
CA LEU A 162 14.67 9.05 -18.13
C LEU A 162 14.11 10.09 -19.11
N LYS A 163 14.01 11.37 -18.72
CA LYS A 163 13.27 12.40 -19.46
C LYS A 163 13.71 12.65 -20.90
N ASN A 164 14.97 12.30 -21.24
CA ASN A 164 15.51 12.44 -22.60
C ASN A 164 15.54 11.11 -23.37
N LYS A 165 15.13 10.00 -22.75
CA LYS A 165 15.19 8.65 -23.32
C LYS A 165 13.78 8.08 -23.56
N VAL A 166 12.78 8.66 -22.89
CA VAL A 166 11.39 8.18 -22.87
C VAL A 166 10.46 9.37 -23.06
N ASP A 167 9.44 9.22 -23.87
CA ASP A 167 8.38 10.22 -24.06
C ASP A 167 7.40 10.17 -22.89
N PHE A 168 7.43 11.17 -21.99
CA PHE A 168 6.48 11.28 -20.88
C PHE A 168 5.29 12.16 -21.24
N TYR A 169 4.09 11.61 -21.12
CA TYR A 169 2.80 12.31 -21.28
C TYR A 169 2.14 12.46 -19.92
N PHE A 170 2.42 13.57 -19.24
CA PHE A 170 1.76 13.92 -17.96
C PHE A 170 0.39 14.55 -18.18
N ASP A 171 -0.42 14.53 -17.13
CA ASP A 171 -1.81 15.02 -17.18
C ASP A 171 -2.61 14.39 -18.33
N THR A 172 -2.25 13.16 -18.73
CA THR A 172 -2.74 12.48 -19.92
C THR A 172 -3.27 11.09 -19.54
N PRO A 173 -4.48 11.05 -18.95
CA PRO A 173 -5.10 9.77 -18.61
C PRO A 173 -5.40 8.97 -19.88
N VAL A 174 -5.00 7.72 -19.89
CA VAL A 174 -5.43 6.75 -20.90
C VAL A 174 -6.89 6.42 -20.64
N THR A 175 -7.71 6.51 -21.65
CA THR A 175 -9.16 6.24 -21.59
C THR A 175 -9.54 4.90 -22.16
N GLY A 176 -8.75 4.35 -23.09
CA GLY A 176 -9.01 3.05 -23.72
C GLY A 176 -7.73 2.34 -24.14
N ILE A 177 -7.83 1.01 -24.18
CA ILE A 177 -6.83 0.11 -24.77
C ILE A 177 -7.60 -0.88 -25.61
N ASP A 178 -7.31 -0.92 -26.91
CA ASP A 178 -7.90 -1.84 -27.85
C ASP A 178 -6.85 -2.79 -28.42
N LYS A 179 -7.20 -4.08 -28.51
CA LYS A 179 -6.35 -5.05 -29.20
C LYS A 179 -6.58 -4.92 -30.71
N ILE A 180 -5.50 -4.72 -31.44
CA ILE A 180 -5.53 -4.70 -32.92
C ILE A 180 -4.76 -5.90 -33.48
N GLU A 181 -4.74 -6.06 -34.78
CA GLU A 181 -4.10 -7.21 -35.45
C GLU A 181 -2.64 -7.37 -35.02
N LYS A 182 -1.88 -6.27 -34.95
CA LYS A 182 -0.50 -6.26 -34.43
C LYS A 182 -0.38 -5.19 -33.33
N GLY A 183 -0.24 -5.62 -32.07
CA GLY A 183 -0.08 -4.71 -30.94
C GLY A 183 -1.39 -4.16 -30.40
N PHE A 184 -1.35 -2.89 -29.98
CA PHE A 184 -2.44 -2.23 -29.26
C PHE A 184 -2.62 -0.79 -29.74
N LEU A 185 -3.88 -0.34 -29.69
CA LEU A 185 -4.27 1.04 -29.86
C LEU A 185 -4.58 1.63 -28.48
N ILE A 186 -3.88 2.69 -28.13
CA ILE A 186 -4.02 3.40 -26.86
C ILE A 186 -4.72 4.73 -27.12
N THR A 187 -5.84 4.96 -26.46
CA THR A 187 -6.58 6.22 -26.56
C THR A 187 -6.31 7.07 -25.32
N ALA A 188 -5.78 8.28 -25.52
CA ALA A 188 -5.50 9.24 -24.45
C ALA A 188 -5.81 10.67 -24.91
N LYS A 189 -6.60 11.44 -24.15
CA LYS A 189 -7.06 12.80 -24.48
C LYS A 189 -7.71 12.93 -25.88
N GLY A 190 -8.31 11.87 -26.41
CA GLY A 190 -8.93 11.86 -27.73
C GLY A 190 -7.94 11.66 -28.87
N GLU A 191 -6.67 11.43 -28.59
CA GLU A 191 -5.64 11.05 -29.55
C GLU A 191 -5.38 9.53 -29.48
N GLU A 192 -4.91 8.97 -30.60
CA GLU A 192 -4.61 7.54 -30.73
C GLU A 192 -3.10 7.33 -30.88
N TYR A 193 -2.60 6.30 -30.19
CA TYR A 193 -1.19 5.89 -30.19
C TYR A 193 -1.10 4.40 -30.43
N PHE A 194 -0.22 3.97 -31.30
CA PHE A 194 0.03 2.55 -31.57
C PHE A 194 1.23 2.05 -30.80
N CYS A 195 1.16 0.81 -30.29
CA CYS A 195 2.33 0.15 -29.72
C CYS A 195 2.32 -1.36 -29.98
N ASP A 196 3.53 -1.92 -30.07
CA ASP A 196 3.70 -3.37 -30.23
C ASP A 196 3.47 -4.09 -28.89
N LYS A 197 3.88 -3.45 -27.76
CA LYS A 197 3.72 -3.94 -26.39
C LYS A 197 3.11 -2.87 -25.51
N CYS A 198 2.26 -3.28 -24.59
CA CYS A 198 1.63 -2.39 -23.61
C CYS A 198 1.85 -2.92 -22.17
N ILE A 199 2.39 -2.09 -21.29
CA ILE A 199 2.54 -2.36 -19.85
C ILE A 199 1.55 -1.50 -19.10
N VAL A 200 0.58 -2.08 -18.44
CA VAL A 200 -0.36 -1.36 -17.56
C VAL A 200 0.15 -1.45 -16.13
N SER A 201 0.54 -0.31 -15.56
CA SER A 201 1.11 -0.16 -14.23
C SER A 201 0.35 0.89 -13.40
N VAL A 202 -0.96 0.79 -13.39
CA VAL A 202 -1.80 1.72 -12.62
C VAL A 202 -1.84 1.33 -11.13
N GLY A 203 -2.01 2.34 -10.27
CA GLY A 203 -2.19 2.13 -8.84
C GLY A 203 -3.67 1.98 -8.45
N ARG A 204 -3.94 2.02 -7.14
CA ARG A 204 -5.31 1.91 -6.58
C ARG A 204 -6.28 2.95 -7.13
N SER A 205 -5.84 4.17 -7.41
CA SER A 205 -6.67 5.21 -8.03
C SER A 205 -7.16 4.85 -9.44
N GLY A 206 -6.45 3.95 -10.14
CA GLY A 206 -6.83 3.44 -11.45
C GLY A 206 -7.67 2.16 -11.44
N SER A 207 -8.06 1.65 -10.26
CA SER A 207 -8.74 0.36 -10.12
C SER A 207 -10.02 0.25 -10.96
N LYS A 208 -10.92 1.23 -10.89
CA LYS A 208 -12.18 1.25 -11.67
C LYS A 208 -11.92 1.31 -13.19
N TRP A 209 -10.92 2.07 -13.59
CA TRP A 209 -10.52 2.13 -15.00
C TRP A 209 -9.96 0.77 -15.44
N MET A 210 -9.10 0.15 -14.62
CA MET A 210 -8.55 -1.18 -14.92
C MET A 210 -9.63 -2.24 -15.04
N GLU A 211 -10.66 -2.21 -14.18
CA GLU A 211 -11.84 -3.07 -14.29
C GLU A 211 -12.55 -2.91 -15.63
N SER A 212 -12.72 -1.67 -16.10
CA SER A 212 -13.32 -1.40 -17.39
C SER A 212 -12.48 -1.92 -18.56
N VAL A 213 -11.15 -1.81 -18.48
CA VAL A 213 -10.22 -2.36 -19.47
C VAL A 213 -10.28 -3.88 -19.50
N CYS A 214 -10.26 -4.53 -18.33
CA CYS A 214 -10.39 -5.99 -18.26
C CYS A 214 -11.71 -6.47 -18.85
N LYS A 215 -12.80 -5.80 -18.52
CA LYS A 215 -14.13 -6.13 -19.09
C LYS A 215 -14.18 -5.93 -20.61
N HIS A 216 -13.61 -4.82 -21.10
CA HIS A 216 -13.57 -4.50 -22.53
C HIS A 216 -12.76 -5.52 -23.33
N LEU A 217 -11.60 -5.93 -22.80
CA LEU A 217 -10.71 -6.91 -23.42
C LEU A 217 -11.04 -8.37 -23.03
N ASP A 218 -12.15 -8.59 -22.32
CA ASP A 218 -12.55 -9.90 -21.82
C ASP A 218 -11.47 -10.62 -21.03
N ILE A 219 -10.67 -9.87 -20.24
CA ILE A 219 -9.63 -10.42 -19.35
C ILE A 219 -10.29 -10.85 -18.05
N PRO A 220 -10.16 -12.12 -17.62
CA PRO A 220 -10.73 -12.59 -16.38
C PRO A 220 -10.13 -11.89 -15.17
N THR A 221 -10.96 -11.64 -14.16
CA THR A 221 -10.55 -11.05 -12.88
C THR A 221 -11.16 -11.81 -11.72
N MET A 222 -10.45 -11.84 -10.60
CA MET A 222 -10.93 -12.44 -9.36
C MET A 222 -11.04 -11.40 -8.25
N SER A 223 -11.99 -11.60 -7.32
CA SER A 223 -12.07 -10.77 -6.12
C SER A 223 -10.85 -11.03 -5.25
N ASN A 224 -10.21 -9.97 -4.78
CA ASN A 224 -9.12 -10.06 -3.83
C ASN A 224 -9.67 -10.06 -2.39
N ARG A 225 -8.77 -10.20 -1.41
CA ARG A 225 -9.08 -10.08 0.01
C ARG A 225 -9.39 -8.64 0.40
N VAL A 226 -9.95 -8.47 1.58
CA VAL A 226 -10.01 -7.21 2.31
C VAL A 226 -9.44 -7.44 3.71
N ASP A 227 -8.66 -6.51 4.22
CA ASP A 227 -8.16 -6.55 5.59
C ASP A 227 -8.92 -5.52 6.42
N ILE A 228 -9.50 -5.97 7.53
CA ILE A 228 -10.36 -5.14 8.39
C ILE A 228 -9.89 -5.26 9.83
N GLY A 229 -9.84 -4.13 10.53
CA GLY A 229 -9.46 -4.13 11.93
C GLY A 229 -9.45 -2.76 12.57
N VAL A 230 -8.47 -2.55 13.43
CA VAL A 230 -8.31 -1.34 14.24
C VAL A 230 -6.89 -0.79 14.16
N ARG A 231 -6.73 0.50 14.42
CA ARG A 231 -5.44 1.11 14.76
C ARG A 231 -5.28 1.07 16.27
N VAL A 232 -4.20 0.49 16.73
CA VAL A 232 -3.79 0.50 18.13
C VAL A 232 -2.89 1.70 18.37
N GLU A 233 -3.09 2.39 19.47
CA GLU A 233 -2.19 3.44 19.96
C GLU A 233 -1.89 3.18 21.43
N LEU A 234 -0.62 3.21 21.79
CA LEU A 234 -0.11 2.93 23.15
C LEU A 234 1.20 3.71 23.38
N ASP A 235 1.65 3.74 24.62
CA ASP A 235 2.91 4.37 24.96
C ASP A 235 4.09 3.76 24.19
N ALA A 236 4.95 4.62 23.65
CA ALA A 236 6.05 4.19 22.78
C ALA A 236 7.04 3.26 23.48
N GLU A 237 7.24 3.41 24.80
CA GLU A 237 8.16 2.60 25.60
C GLU A 237 7.81 1.09 25.54
N ILE A 238 6.51 0.77 25.39
CA ILE A 238 6.03 -0.62 25.31
C ILE A 238 6.63 -1.36 24.10
N PHE A 239 6.79 -0.67 22.96
CA PHE A 239 7.31 -1.26 21.73
C PHE A 239 8.74 -0.83 21.39
N GLU A 240 9.37 0.07 22.15
CA GLU A 240 10.68 0.63 21.85
C GLU A 240 11.74 -0.44 21.61
N HIS A 241 11.76 -1.48 22.43
CA HIS A 241 12.70 -2.61 22.30
C HIS A 241 12.56 -3.38 20.96
N LEU A 242 11.39 -3.34 20.32
CA LEU A 242 11.14 -3.92 18.98
C LEU A 242 11.43 -2.91 17.87
N THR A 243 10.99 -1.65 18.06
CA THR A 243 11.07 -0.63 17.01
C THR A 243 12.49 -0.11 16.81
N ASP A 244 13.32 -0.11 17.83
CA ASP A 244 14.73 0.29 17.74
C ASP A 244 15.56 -0.70 16.91
N GLU A 245 15.24 -2.01 17.03
CA GLU A 245 15.94 -3.07 16.28
C GLU A 245 15.34 -3.27 14.88
N LEU A 246 14.01 -3.37 14.78
CA LEU A 246 13.31 -3.79 13.56
C LEU A 246 12.64 -2.65 12.80
N TYR A 247 12.50 -1.46 13.42
CA TYR A 247 11.73 -0.31 12.95
C TYR A 247 10.24 -0.63 12.75
N GLU A 248 9.90 -1.52 11.85
CA GLU A 248 8.53 -2.01 11.59
C GLU A 248 8.50 -3.54 11.66
N SER A 249 7.91 -4.07 12.72
CA SER A 249 7.72 -5.51 12.89
C SER A 249 6.37 -5.96 12.33
N LYS A 250 6.38 -6.94 11.42
CA LYS A 250 5.16 -7.59 10.93
C LYS A 250 5.02 -8.94 11.60
N ILE A 251 4.12 -8.98 12.58
CA ILE A 251 3.86 -10.15 13.42
C ILE A 251 2.48 -10.70 13.04
N VAL A 252 2.42 -12.01 12.82
CA VAL A 252 1.18 -12.73 12.47
C VAL A 252 0.82 -13.66 13.61
N TYR A 253 -0.45 -13.65 13.97
CA TYR A 253 -1.06 -14.59 14.91
C TYR A 253 -2.17 -15.37 14.22
N ARG A 254 -2.26 -16.65 14.48
CA ARG A 254 -3.41 -17.47 14.09
C ARG A 254 -4.31 -17.66 15.30
N THR A 255 -5.52 -17.11 15.23
CA THR A 255 -6.48 -17.13 16.34
C THR A 255 -6.84 -18.56 16.71
N GLU A 256 -6.96 -18.84 18.01
CA GLU A 256 -7.31 -20.19 18.50
C GLU A 256 -8.76 -20.52 18.18
N LYS A 257 -9.65 -19.53 18.26
CA LYS A 257 -11.08 -19.72 18.12
C LYS A 257 -11.54 -19.92 16.67
N PHE A 258 -10.98 -19.17 15.73
CA PHE A 258 -11.45 -19.13 14.34
C PHE A 258 -10.39 -19.52 13.31
N GLU A 259 -9.15 -19.74 13.76
CA GLU A 259 -7.98 -19.97 12.92
C GLU A 259 -7.71 -18.86 11.87
N ASP A 260 -8.28 -17.68 12.10
CA ASP A 260 -8.05 -16.53 11.26
C ASP A 260 -6.64 -15.96 11.47
N LYS A 261 -6.03 -15.45 10.41
CA LYS A 261 -4.77 -14.72 10.50
C LYS A 261 -5.05 -13.27 10.89
N VAL A 262 -4.48 -12.84 12.01
CA VAL A 262 -4.41 -11.44 12.43
C VAL A 262 -2.97 -10.99 12.35
N ARG A 263 -2.73 -9.80 11.84
CA ARG A 263 -1.36 -9.29 11.67
C ARG A 263 -1.22 -7.85 12.11
N THR A 264 -0.03 -7.49 12.61
CA THR A 264 0.38 -6.10 12.71
C THR A 264 0.63 -5.53 11.32
N PHE A 265 0.34 -4.25 11.14
CA PHE A 265 0.56 -3.55 9.88
C PHE A 265 0.87 -2.09 10.12
N CYS A 266 1.72 -1.50 9.26
CA CYS A 266 2.06 -0.07 9.26
C CYS A 266 2.34 0.47 10.67
N MET A 267 3.40 -0.04 11.29
CA MET A 267 3.84 0.42 12.61
C MET A 267 4.56 1.76 12.47
N ASN A 268 4.19 2.70 13.33
CA ASN A 268 4.70 4.06 13.35
C ASN A 268 5.24 4.38 14.75
N PRO A 269 6.54 4.13 14.98
CA PRO A 269 7.19 4.48 16.24
C PRO A 269 7.12 5.99 16.49
N ARG A 270 6.70 6.39 17.68
CA ARG A 270 6.56 7.79 18.09
C ARG A 270 5.79 8.67 17.10
N GLY A 271 4.80 8.03 16.42
CA GLY A 271 3.98 8.64 15.37
C GLY A 271 2.60 9.08 15.87
N ILE A 272 1.76 9.46 14.93
CA ILE A 272 0.39 9.91 15.18
C ILE A 272 -0.62 9.01 14.46
N VAL A 273 -1.82 8.93 15.01
CA VAL A 273 -3.00 8.36 14.35
C VAL A 273 -3.64 9.44 13.49
N VAL A 274 -4.09 9.10 12.28
CA VAL A 274 -4.67 10.04 11.32
C VAL A 274 -5.92 9.48 10.66
N ASN A 275 -6.80 10.36 10.21
CA ASN A 275 -7.93 10.01 9.37
C ASN A 275 -7.48 9.86 7.90
N GLU A 276 -8.03 8.86 7.22
CA GLU A 276 -7.93 8.68 5.78
C GLU A 276 -9.33 8.75 5.17
N ASN A 277 -9.56 9.67 4.25
CA ASN A 277 -10.84 9.82 3.57
C ASN A 277 -10.72 9.33 2.12
N THR A 278 -11.47 8.29 1.79
CA THR A 278 -11.56 7.76 0.43
C THR A 278 -13.01 7.79 -0.03
N ASN A 279 -13.33 8.68 -0.98
CA ASN A 279 -14.67 8.83 -1.56
C ASN A 279 -15.79 9.06 -0.50
N GLY A 280 -15.50 9.84 0.54
CA GLY A 280 -16.44 10.15 1.61
C GLY A 280 -16.54 9.07 2.70
N ILE A 281 -15.73 8.03 2.63
CA ILE A 281 -15.61 7.02 3.68
C ILE A 281 -14.35 7.34 4.49
N VAL A 282 -14.52 7.60 5.78
CA VAL A 282 -13.43 7.90 6.71
C VAL A 282 -12.99 6.60 7.38
N THR A 283 -11.71 6.27 7.24
CA THR A 283 -11.04 5.19 7.94
C THR A 283 -9.85 5.75 8.72
N VAL A 284 -9.24 4.95 9.56
CA VAL A 284 -8.06 5.34 10.33
C VAL A 284 -6.78 4.82 9.67
N ASN A 285 -5.71 5.57 9.83
CA ASN A 285 -4.35 5.19 9.44
C ASN A 285 -3.34 5.75 10.47
N GLY A 286 -2.06 5.53 10.27
CA GLY A 286 -0.99 6.10 11.09
C GLY A 286 0.05 6.81 10.23
N HIS A 287 0.77 7.72 10.85
CA HIS A 287 1.86 8.44 10.22
C HIS A 287 3.03 8.61 11.19
N SER A 288 4.25 8.50 10.69
CA SER A 288 5.49 8.79 11.43
C SER A 288 6.24 9.95 10.79
N PHE A 289 6.99 10.67 11.60
CA PHE A 289 7.83 11.80 11.18
C PHE A 289 9.30 11.46 11.37
N GLU A 290 10.18 11.96 10.51
CA GLU A 290 11.62 11.81 10.66
C GLU A 290 12.21 12.80 11.70
N GLY A 291 11.66 14.02 11.77
CA GLY A 291 12.14 15.06 12.69
C GLY A 291 11.72 14.79 14.14
N ASP A 292 12.66 14.90 15.08
CA ASP A 292 12.42 14.67 16.52
C ASP A 292 11.41 15.66 17.12
N ASP A 293 11.27 16.85 16.55
CA ASP A 293 10.34 17.89 16.96
C ASP A 293 8.86 17.53 16.74
N LYS A 294 8.58 16.51 15.93
CA LYS A 294 7.23 16.04 15.61
C LYS A 294 6.90 14.68 16.20
N LYS A 295 7.86 14.04 16.86
CA LYS A 295 7.66 12.75 17.52
C LYS A 295 6.77 12.89 18.74
N THR A 296 5.89 11.90 18.93
CA THR A 296 4.99 11.82 20.10
C THR A 296 5.51 10.82 21.14
N GLY A 297 4.86 10.78 22.30
CA GLY A 297 5.08 9.72 23.29
C GLY A 297 4.46 8.37 22.91
N ASN A 298 3.73 8.28 21.78
CA ASN A 298 2.97 7.08 21.42
C ASN A 298 3.55 6.37 20.19
N THR A 299 3.46 5.05 20.21
CA THR A 299 3.60 4.20 19.02
C THR A 299 2.21 3.74 18.59
N ASN A 300 1.96 3.69 17.29
CA ASN A 300 0.71 3.16 16.76
C ASN A 300 0.96 2.15 15.64
N PHE A 301 0.05 1.19 15.51
CA PHE A 301 0.06 0.17 14.47
C PHE A 301 -1.35 -0.38 14.22
N ALA A 302 -1.60 -0.88 13.02
CA ALA A 302 -2.84 -1.58 12.73
C ALA A 302 -2.81 -3.03 13.20
N LEU A 303 -3.95 -3.55 13.64
CA LEU A 303 -4.25 -4.97 13.75
C LEU A 303 -5.34 -5.31 12.74
N LEU A 304 -4.98 -6.13 11.76
CA LEU A 304 -5.83 -6.43 10.61
C LEU A 304 -6.12 -7.92 10.50
N VAL A 305 -7.39 -8.24 10.30
CA VAL A 305 -7.89 -9.60 9.99
C VAL A 305 -8.17 -9.67 8.50
N SER A 306 -7.50 -10.57 7.80
CA SER A 306 -7.71 -10.79 6.36
C SER A 306 -8.97 -11.62 6.13
N LYS A 307 -9.85 -11.14 5.24
CA LYS A 307 -11.03 -11.85 4.79
C LYS A 307 -11.03 -11.97 3.27
N HIS A 308 -11.32 -13.17 2.82
CA HIS A 308 -11.53 -13.47 1.42
C HIS A 308 -12.91 -14.07 1.25
N PHE A 309 -13.64 -13.57 0.28
CA PHE A 309 -15.00 -14.03 -0.02
C PHE A 309 -15.02 -14.74 -1.37
N SER A 310 -15.73 -15.86 -1.41
CA SER A 310 -15.98 -16.63 -2.61
C SER A 310 -17.48 -16.61 -2.96
N GLU A 311 -17.90 -17.40 -3.95
CA GLU A 311 -19.31 -17.53 -4.30
C GLU A 311 -20.21 -17.77 -3.07
N PRO A 312 -21.42 -17.21 -3.04
CA PRO A 312 -22.03 -16.32 -4.05
C PRO A 312 -21.61 -14.85 -3.90
N PHE A 313 -20.98 -14.46 -2.78
CA PHE A 313 -20.58 -13.08 -2.46
C PHE A 313 -19.11 -12.87 -2.79
N LYS A 314 -18.83 -12.01 -3.77
CA LYS A 314 -17.46 -11.75 -4.26
C LYS A 314 -16.92 -10.36 -3.94
N ASP A 315 -17.76 -9.44 -3.46
CA ASP A 315 -17.36 -8.05 -3.24
C ASP A 315 -16.71 -7.84 -1.88
N SER A 316 -15.46 -8.28 -1.73
CA SER A 316 -14.68 -8.10 -0.50
C SER A 316 -14.53 -6.61 -0.12
N ASN A 317 -14.32 -5.74 -1.12
CA ASN A 317 -14.17 -4.31 -0.89
C ASN A 317 -15.49 -3.68 -0.41
N GLY A 318 -16.63 -4.02 -1.03
CA GLY A 318 -17.95 -3.55 -0.58
C GLY A 318 -18.27 -4.00 0.85
N TYR A 319 -17.82 -5.20 1.26
CA TYR A 319 -17.94 -5.63 2.66
C TYR A 319 -17.13 -4.72 3.61
N GLY A 320 -15.87 -4.43 3.27
CA GLY A 320 -15.03 -3.50 4.05
C GLY A 320 -15.62 -2.08 4.10
N GLU A 321 -16.11 -1.59 2.96
CA GLU A 321 -16.78 -0.28 2.88
C GLU A 321 -18.04 -0.23 3.76
N SER A 322 -18.85 -1.28 3.79
CA SER A 322 -20.07 -1.32 4.61
C SER A 322 -19.75 -1.19 6.11
N ILE A 323 -18.69 -1.83 6.58
CA ILE A 323 -18.22 -1.73 7.97
C ILE A 323 -17.69 -0.32 8.26
N ALA A 324 -16.92 0.27 7.34
CA ALA A 324 -16.42 1.62 7.50
C ALA A 324 -17.55 2.67 7.50
N ARG A 325 -18.57 2.50 6.66
CA ARG A 325 -19.77 3.36 6.67
C ARG A 325 -20.55 3.23 7.97
N LEU A 326 -20.66 2.02 8.53
CA LEU A 326 -21.30 1.81 9.83
C LEU A 326 -20.55 2.54 10.94
N SER A 327 -19.22 2.49 10.95
CA SER A 327 -18.40 3.28 11.89
C SER A 327 -18.64 4.78 11.74
N ASN A 328 -18.66 5.27 10.50
CA ASN A 328 -18.88 6.70 10.22
C ASN A 328 -20.30 7.14 10.65
N MET A 329 -21.30 6.29 10.47
CA MET A 329 -22.67 6.57 10.90
C MET A 329 -22.78 6.70 12.42
N LEU A 330 -22.11 5.84 13.18
CA LEU A 330 -22.15 5.81 14.64
C LEU A 330 -21.25 6.84 15.31
N GLY A 331 -20.09 7.12 14.72
CA GLY A 331 -19.05 7.98 15.29
C GLY A 331 -18.91 9.36 14.60
N GLY A 332 -19.63 9.61 13.52
CA GLY A 332 -19.40 10.80 12.69
C GLY A 332 -18.05 10.74 11.94
N GLY A 333 -17.35 9.61 12.01
CA GLY A 333 -16.01 9.35 11.49
C GLY A 333 -15.39 8.14 12.19
N VAL A 334 -14.21 8.32 12.76
CA VAL A 334 -13.51 7.29 13.52
C VAL A 334 -14.02 7.21 14.95
N ILE A 335 -14.22 6.00 15.44
CA ILE A 335 -14.53 5.69 16.84
C ILE A 335 -13.25 5.32 17.58
N VAL A 336 -13.10 5.80 18.83
CA VAL A 336 -12.03 5.39 19.74
C VAL A 336 -12.58 4.67 20.96
N GLN A 337 -11.94 3.58 21.37
CA GLN A 337 -12.29 2.81 22.56
C GLN A 337 -11.04 2.35 23.30
N ARG A 338 -11.04 2.42 24.63
CA ARG A 338 -10.01 1.81 25.46
C ARG A 338 -10.14 0.28 25.42
N PHE A 339 -9.03 -0.43 25.37
CA PHE A 339 -9.00 -1.88 25.34
C PHE A 339 -9.71 -2.51 26.56
N GLY A 340 -9.47 -1.97 27.75
CA GLY A 340 -10.15 -2.44 28.95
C GLY A 340 -11.67 -2.27 28.94
N ASP A 341 -12.17 -1.20 28.29
CA ASP A 341 -13.63 -1.00 28.13
C ASP A 341 -14.21 -2.00 27.11
N LEU A 342 -13.49 -2.25 26.01
CA LEU A 342 -13.89 -3.24 25.01
C LEU A 342 -14.02 -4.64 25.61
N VAL A 343 -13.01 -5.09 26.36
CA VAL A 343 -13.01 -6.42 27.01
C VAL A 343 -14.15 -6.57 28.02
N ARG A 344 -14.51 -5.47 28.70
CA ARG A 344 -15.66 -5.43 29.63
C ARG A 344 -17.01 -5.28 28.95
N GLY A 345 -17.04 -5.20 27.62
CA GLY A 345 -18.28 -5.07 26.84
C GLY A 345 -19.00 -3.73 27.06
N ARG A 346 -18.28 -2.65 27.21
CA ARG A 346 -18.85 -1.32 27.43
C ARG A 346 -18.17 -0.26 26.59
N ARG A 347 -18.92 0.78 26.19
CA ARG A 347 -18.38 1.92 25.46
C ARG A 347 -17.37 2.72 26.30
N SER A 348 -16.39 3.33 25.67
CA SER A 348 -15.59 4.36 26.29
C SER A 348 -16.32 5.69 26.34
N THR A 349 -15.92 6.55 27.26
CA THR A 349 -16.40 7.94 27.39
C THR A 349 -15.21 8.90 27.35
N GLU A 350 -15.45 10.17 27.01
CA GLU A 350 -14.40 11.20 27.03
C GLU A 350 -13.61 11.17 28.34
N LYS A 351 -14.32 11.23 29.46
CA LYS A 351 -13.71 11.21 30.79
C LYS A 351 -12.74 10.03 31.00
N ARG A 352 -13.13 8.81 30.57
CA ARG A 352 -12.26 7.64 30.74
C ARG A 352 -11.04 7.67 29.83
N ILE A 353 -11.14 8.28 28.66
CA ILE A 353 -10.01 8.45 27.75
C ILE A 353 -9.06 9.52 28.30
N GLU A 354 -9.58 10.66 28.77
CA GLU A 354 -8.80 11.75 29.36
C GLU A 354 -8.06 11.34 30.64
N GLU A 355 -8.68 10.48 31.46
CA GLU A 355 -8.08 9.95 32.70
C GLU A 355 -7.11 8.78 32.44
N GLY A 356 -6.99 8.28 31.18
CA GLY A 356 -6.13 7.18 30.80
C GLY A 356 -4.65 7.57 30.68
N LEU A 357 -3.77 6.55 30.70
CA LEU A 357 -2.31 6.73 30.57
C LEU A 357 -1.88 7.17 29.15
N VAL A 358 -2.66 6.80 28.14
CA VAL A 358 -2.35 7.10 26.73
C VAL A 358 -3.12 8.35 26.30
N THR A 359 -2.39 9.40 25.96
CA THR A 359 -2.98 10.63 25.39
C THR A 359 -3.26 10.43 23.90
N PRO A 360 -4.53 10.49 23.43
CA PRO A 360 -4.86 10.30 22.03
C PRO A 360 -4.18 11.31 21.10
N THR A 361 -3.57 10.85 20.02
CA THR A 361 -3.01 11.75 18.98
C THR A 361 -4.04 12.13 17.91
N LEU A 362 -5.14 11.39 17.80
CA LEU A 362 -6.28 11.71 16.96
C LEU A 362 -7.51 12.01 17.81
N SER A 363 -8.13 13.16 17.57
CA SER A 363 -9.47 13.44 18.10
C SER A 363 -10.51 12.57 17.37
N ALA A 364 -11.10 11.61 18.09
CA ALA A 364 -12.08 10.66 17.58
C ALA A 364 -13.25 10.54 18.58
N THR A 365 -14.38 10.01 18.13
CA THR A 365 -15.58 9.86 18.98
C THR A 365 -15.42 8.66 19.92
N PRO A 366 -15.47 8.86 21.25
CA PRO A 366 -15.49 7.74 22.20
C PRO A 366 -16.72 6.87 22.00
N GLY A 367 -16.53 5.56 21.83
CA GLY A 367 -17.64 4.68 21.46
C GLY A 367 -17.42 3.23 21.83
N ASP A 368 -18.13 2.37 21.11
CA ASP A 368 -18.10 0.91 21.24
C ASP A 368 -17.89 0.26 19.88
N LEU A 369 -16.70 -0.30 19.68
CA LEU A 369 -16.31 -0.99 18.45
C LEU A 369 -17.06 -2.33 18.24
N SER A 370 -17.67 -2.89 19.29
CA SER A 370 -18.49 -4.09 19.15
C SER A 370 -19.79 -3.87 18.38
N LEU A 371 -20.23 -2.60 18.24
CA LEU A 371 -21.38 -2.22 17.41
C LEU A 371 -21.02 -2.12 15.92
N VAL A 372 -19.75 -2.12 15.59
CA VAL A 372 -19.23 -1.91 14.23
C VAL A 372 -18.57 -3.15 13.67
N LEU A 373 -17.61 -3.70 14.42
CA LEU A 373 -16.82 -4.84 13.96
C LEU A 373 -17.58 -6.16 14.17
N PRO A 374 -17.67 -7.00 13.13
CA PRO A 374 -18.19 -8.36 13.30
C PRO A 374 -17.45 -9.10 14.41
N LYS A 375 -18.21 -9.84 15.22
CA LYS A 375 -17.68 -10.57 16.38
C LYS A 375 -16.41 -11.37 16.07
N ARG A 376 -16.36 -12.05 14.92
CA ARG A 376 -15.21 -12.86 14.53
C ARG A 376 -13.94 -12.02 14.34
N ILE A 377 -14.06 -10.82 13.80
CA ILE A 377 -12.96 -9.88 13.62
C ILE A 377 -12.53 -9.34 14.99
N LEU A 378 -13.50 -8.93 15.80
CA LEU A 378 -13.24 -8.34 17.10
C LEU A 378 -12.57 -9.33 18.06
N ASP A 379 -13.09 -10.57 18.16
CA ASP A 379 -12.48 -11.62 18.96
C ASP A 379 -11.03 -11.89 18.53
N GLY A 380 -10.77 -11.95 17.20
CA GLY A 380 -9.41 -12.13 16.68
C GLY A 380 -8.45 -11.01 17.05
N ILE A 381 -8.92 -9.76 17.05
CA ILE A 381 -8.12 -8.60 17.49
C ILE A 381 -7.80 -8.70 18.98
N ILE A 382 -8.79 -9.06 19.82
CA ILE A 382 -8.59 -9.23 21.26
C ILE A 382 -7.57 -10.34 21.53
N GLU A 383 -7.69 -11.49 20.88
CA GLU A 383 -6.71 -12.59 21.01
C GLU A 383 -5.29 -12.13 20.61
N MET A 384 -5.17 -11.38 19.51
CA MET A 384 -3.87 -10.85 19.03
C MET A 384 -3.25 -9.87 20.04
N ILE A 385 -4.04 -9.01 20.68
CA ILE A 385 -3.55 -8.05 21.68
C ILE A 385 -2.95 -8.81 22.87
N TYR A 386 -3.66 -9.84 23.39
CA TYR A 386 -3.13 -10.68 24.47
C TYR A 386 -1.90 -11.50 24.05
N ALA A 387 -1.82 -11.90 22.79
CA ALA A 387 -0.65 -12.61 22.29
C ALA A 387 0.56 -11.65 22.18
N LEU A 388 0.36 -10.43 21.70
CA LEU A 388 1.39 -9.40 21.61
C LEU A 388 1.89 -8.96 23.00
N ASP A 389 1.01 -8.93 24.00
CA ASP A 389 1.38 -8.58 25.38
C ASP A 389 2.47 -9.50 25.96
N LYS A 390 2.60 -10.72 25.47
CA LYS A 390 3.67 -11.66 25.84
C LYS A 390 5.02 -11.31 25.24
N VAL A 391 5.05 -10.53 24.16
CA VAL A 391 6.26 -10.10 23.44
C VAL A 391 6.61 -8.65 23.79
N ALA A 392 5.60 -7.83 23.98
CA ALA A 392 5.66 -6.43 24.37
C ALA A 392 4.70 -6.19 25.55
N PRO A 393 5.14 -6.49 26.79
CA PRO A 393 4.31 -6.36 28.00
C PRO A 393 3.77 -4.94 28.16
N GLY A 394 2.47 -4.82 28.39
CA GLY A 394 1.75 -3.54 28.41
C GLY A 394 0.88 -3.31 27.17
N THR A 395 0.99 -4.14 26.13
CA THR A 395 0.12 -4.06 24.95
C THR A 395 -1.35 -4.23 25.32
N ALA A 396 -1.66 -5.15 26.26
CA ALA A 396 -3.02 -5.41 26.75
C ALA A 396 -3.42 -4.53 27.95
N ASN A 397 -2.78 -3.37 28.12
CA ASN A 397 -3.16 -2.40 29.15
C ASN A 397 -4.59 -1.91 28.91
N ASP A 398 -5.35 -1.68 29.99
CA ASP A 398 -6.70 -1.13 29.94
C ASP A 398 -6.79 0.18 29.14
N ASP A 399 -5.74 1.00 29.19
CA ASP A 399 -5.67 2.33 28.57
C ASP A 399 -5.12 2.31 27.13
N THR A 400 -4.70 1.16 26.60
CA THR A 400 -4.40 1.02 25.17
C THR A 400 -5.61 1.44 24.34
N LEU A 401 -5.41 2.36 23.40
CA LEU A 401 -6.47 2.91 22.57
C LEU A 401 -6.63 2.13 21.28
N LEU A 402 -7.86 1.86 20.90
CA LEU A 402 -8.27 1.21 19.66
C LEU A 402 -9.13 2.15 18.85
N TYR A 403 -8.69 2.48 17.65
CA TYR A 403 -9.44 3.32 16.71
C TYR A 403 -10.04 2.44 15.61
N GLY A 404 -11.30 2.62 15.34
CA GLY A 404 -12.01 1.86 14.31
C GLY A 404 -12.76 2.73 13.31
N VAL A 405 -12.76 2.31 12.08
CA VAL A 405 -12.13 1.08 11.58
C VAL A 405 -10.92 1.39 10.69
N GLU A 406 -9.93 0.51 10.70
CA GLU A 406 -8.92 0.49 9.66
C GLU A 406 -9.29 -0.56 8.63
N VAL A 407 -9.31 -0.18 7.36
CA VAL A 407 -9.60 -1.08 6.25
C VAL A 407 -8.52 -0.94 5.20
N LYS A 408 -7.97 -2.05 4.74
CA LYS A 408 -7.10 -2.09 3.56
C LYS A 408 -7.82 -2.77 2.42
N PHE A 409 -8.12 -1.98 1.41
CA PHE A 409 -8.73 -2.42 0.16
C PHE A 409 -7.64 -2.90 -0.79
N TYR A 410 -7.91 -3.97 -1.50
CA TYR A 410 -7.05 -4.50 -2.55
C TYR A 410 -7.79 -4.45 -3.88
N ASN A 411 -7.04 -4.16 -4.94
CA ASN A 411 -7.60 -4.24 -6.28
C ASN A 411 -7.97 -5.69 -6.61
N MET A 412 -8.91 -5.87 -7.54
CA MET A 412 -9.15 -7.18 -8.12
C MET A 412 -7.86 -7.78 -8.65
N GLU A 413 -7.72 -9.07 -8.58
CA GLU A 413 -6.61 -9.80 -9.15
C GLU A 413 -6.90 -10.10 -10.61
N VAL A 414 -6.02 -9.65 -11.50
CA VAL A 414 -6.14 -9.86 -12.93
C VAL A 414 -5.49 -11.18 -13.28
N GLU A 415 -6.14 -11.99 -14.13
CA GLU A 415 -5.56 -13.23 -14.63
C GLU A 415 -4.37 -12.94 -15.55
N ILE A 416 -3.18 -13.33 -15.10
CA ILE A 416 -1.92 -13.18 -15.80
C ILE A 416 -1.10 -14.48 -15.67
N ASP A 417 -0.23 -14.72 -16.64
CA ASP A 417 0.68 -15.87 -16.63
C ASP A 417 1.95 -15.61 -15.79
N ASN A 418 2.88 -16.56 -15.83
CA ASN A 418 4.18 -16.46 -15.14
C ASN A 418 5.12 -15.40 -15.74
N ASN A 419 4.76 -14.78 -16.86
CA ASN A 419 5.45 -13.63 -17.43
C ASN A 419 4.76 -12.31 -17.10
N LEU A 420 3.73 -12.34 -16.25
CA LEU A 420 2.82 -11.21 -15.96
C LEU A 420 2.10 -10.70 -17.21
N GLU A 421 1.95 -11.57 -18.22
CA GLU A 421 1.27 -11.31 -19.48
C GLU A 421 -0.18 -11.80 -19.40
N THR A 422 -1.11 -11.04 -19.95
CA THR A 422 -2.51 -11.45 -20.06
C THR A 422 -2.71 -12.46 -21.19
N LYS A 423 -3.94 -12.96 -21.38
CA LYS A 423 -4.28 -13.75 -22.57
C LYS A 423 -4.01 -13.03 -23.90
N HIS A 424 -3.88 -11.70 -23.89
CA HIS A 424 -3.52 -10.90 -25.06
C HIS A 424 -2.02 -10.71 -25.13
N LYS A 425 -1.36 -11.42 -26.03
CA LYS A 425 0.08 -11.34 -26.28
C LYS A 425 0.55 -9.89 -26.42
N GLY A 426 1.55 -9.51 -25.59
CA GLY A 426 2.12 -8.17 -25.54
C GLY A 426 1.42 -7.21 -24.59
N LEU A 427 0.36 -7.65 -23.88
CA LEU A 427 -0.28 -6.87 -22.82
C LEU A 427 0.10 -7.41 -21.45
N TYR A 428 0.86 -6.62 -20.70
CA TYR A 428 1.32 -6.94 -19.35
C TYR A 428 0.60 -6.08 -18.33
N ILE A 429 0.22 -6.65 -17.19
CA ILE A 429 -0.42 -5.92 -16.10
C ILE A 429 0.39 -6.11 -14.82
N ILE A 430 0.90 -5.00 -14.30
CA ILE A 430 1.82 -4.96 -13.15
C ILE A 430 1.40 -3.90 -12.13
N GLY A 431 2.13 -3.83 -11.03
CA GLY A 431 1.86 -2.87 -9.97
C GLY A 431 0.57 -3.21 -9.20
N ASP A 432 0.11 -2.28 -8.38
CA ASP A 432 -1.09 -2.47 -7.55
C ASP A 432 -2.35 -2.75 -8.38
N GLY A 433 -2.42 -2.24 -9.62
CA GLY A 433 -3.54 -2.46 -10.52
C GLY A 433 -3.74 -3.91 -10.95
N SER A 434 -2.69 -4.73 -10.89
CA SER A 434 -2.77 -6.17 -11.16
C SER A 434 -3.44 -6.98 -10.03
N GLY A 435 -3.52 -6.41 -8.83
CA GLY A 435 -3.90 -7.14 -7.62
C GLY A 435 -2.80 -8.06 -7.07
N VAL A 436 -1.65 -8.17 -7.76
CA VAL A 436 -0.53 -9.07 -7.42
C VAL A 436 0.49 -8.37 -6.50
N THR A 437 0.69 -7.06 -6.67
CA THR A 437 1.68 -6.31 -5.88
C THR A 437 1.02 -5.20 -5.06
N HIS A 438 1.55 -4.95 -3.85
CA HIS A 438 0.98 -4.00 -2.89
C HIS A 438 2.05 -3.21 -2.14
N SER A 439 3.30 -3.20 -2.62
CA SER A 439 4.43 -2.47 -2.04
C SER A 439 5.31 -1.86 -3.12
N LEU A 440 6.11 -0.86 -2.74
CA LEU A 440 7.04 -0.19 -3.66
C LEU A 440 7.99 -1.19 -4.30
N SER A 441 8.63 -2.06 -3.50
CA SER A 441 9.60 -3.06 -4.01
C SER A 441 8.98 -4.05 -4.99
N HIS A 442 7.82 -4.63 -4.65
CA HIS A 442 7.16 -5.61 -5.52
C HIS A 442 6.69 -4.97 -6.82
N ALA A 443 6.11 -3.77 -6.75
CA ALA A 443 5.69 -3.04 -7.94
C ALA A 443 6.88 -2.71 -8.84
N SER A 444 7.98 -2.17 -8.28
CA SER A 444 9.21 -1.88 -9.02
C SER A 444 9.83 -3.14 -9.63
N ALA A 445 9.91 -4.24 -8.85
CA ALA A 445 10.44 -5.52 -9.31
C ALA A 445 9.61 -6.11 -10.45
N SER A 446 8.27 -6.00 -10.40
CA SER A 446 7.39 -6.44 -11.49
C SER A 446 7.65 -5.65 -12.79
N GLY A 447 7.95 -4.35 -12.67
CA GLY A 447 8.33 -3.52 -13.81
C GLY A 447 9.62 -3.97 -14.49
N ILE A 448 10.67 -4.18 -13.70
CA ILE A 448 11.95 -4.70 -14.21
C ILE A 448 11.76 -6.08 -14.84
N PHE A 449 11.02 -6.97 -14.19
CA PHE A 449 10.77 -8.32 -14.71
C PHE A 449 10.13 -8.29 -16.09
N VAL A 450 9.04 -7.53 -16.25
CA VAL A 450 8.35 -7.42 -17.55
C VAL A 450 9.25 -6.76 -18.60
N ALA A 451 10.01 -5.74 -18.24
CA ALA A 451 10.96 -5.11 -19.15
C ALA A 451 11.97 -6.13 -19.70
N ARG A 452 12.57 -6.97 -18.84
CA ARG A 452 13.48 -8.03 -19.24
C ARG A 452 12.81 -9.07 -20.13
N LYS A 453 11.56 -9.45 -19.84
CA LYS A 453 10.79 -10.37 -20.71
C LYS A 453 10.53 -9.78 -22.11
N ILE A 454 10.27 -8.50 -22.20
CA ILE A 454 10.13 -7.80 -23.49
C ILE A 454 11.45 -7.84 -24.28
N LEU A 455 12.60 -7.75 -23.59
CA LEU A 455 13.93 -7.83 -24.18
C LEU A 455 14.38 -9.24 -24.52
N GLY A 456 13.66 -10.27 -24.10
CA GLY A 456 14.00 -11.69 -24.32
C GLY A 456 15.01 -12.25 -23.30
N GLU A 457 15.10 -11.62 -22.13
CA GLU A 457 15.98 -12.01 -21.02
C GLU A 457 15.27 -12.88 -19.98
#